data_ee5117e4fbad37489888002bc14e56bc
#
_entry.id   ee5117e4fbad37489888002bc14e56bc
#
_cell.length_a   1.000
_cell.length_b   1.000
_cell.length_c   1.000
_cell.angle_alpha   90.00
_cell.angle_beta   90.00
_cell.angle_gamma   90.00
#
_symmetry.space_group_name_H-M   'P 1'
#
loop_
_entity.id
_entity.type
_entity.pdbx_description
1 polymer ?
#
loop_
_entity_poly.entity_id
_entity_poly.type
_entity_poly.pdbx_seq_one_letter_code
_entity_poly.pdbx_strand_id
1 'polypeptide(L)'
;MKNPVIKIIFSLLISCLFIVACDDDDDEVIASPKTYVLVHGAFQGAYAWQYVKAQLEKKGQKVVVVELPAHGEDKTPPADISLNVYRDKVVSAITPLSGKVILVGHSMGGMVITATAEMIPDRIEKLIYIAAFVPGNNQSLLELSLTDSTSLLPAALIPSADGLTQDIKPENIVPIFAQDANEEVKKLLLEKRRPEPTKIFPDKATVTAANWGRVEKYYIFTKRDNTVGNNLQKRMVAAAKITKTTTVDSDHCPFLTKPDIITELLMANN
;
A
#
# COMPACT_ATOMS: atom_id res chain seq x y z
N MET A 1 -53.01 -73.65 -56.56
CA MET A 1 -51.79 -73.87 -56.00
C MET A 1 -51.30 -72.53 -55.47
N LYS A 2 -50.93 -72.46 -54.24
CA LYS A 2 -51.10 -71.31 -53.36
C LYS A 2 -49.71 -70.56 -53.21
N ASN A 3 -49.77 -69.21 -53.51
CA ASN A 3 -48.64 -68.29 -53.18
C ASN A 3 -48.78 -67.76 -51.78
N PRO A 4 -47.80 -67.69 -50.92
CA PRO A 4 -47.83 -66.91 -49.73
C PRO A 4 -47.16 -65.53 -49.96
N VAL A 5 -47.87 -64.54 -49.51
CA VAL A 5 -47.56 -63.11 -49.48
C VAL A 5 -46.51 -62.87 -48.38
N ILE A 6 -45.36 -62.35 -48.74
CA ILE A 6 -44.33 -61.90 -47.80
C ILE A 6 -44.68 -60.46 -47.34
N LYS A 7 -44.95 -60.29 -46.05
CA LYS A 7 -45.18 -58.99 -45.41
C LYS A 7 -43.78 -58.45 -44.98
N ILE A 8 -43.36 -57.39 -45.61
CA ILE A 8 -42.16 -56.64 -45.20
C ILE A 8 -42.61 -55.66 -44.13
N ILE A 9 -42.12 -55.87 -42.91
CA ILE A 9 -42.29 -54.89 -41.80
C ILE A 9 -41.13 -53.93 -41.88
N PHE A 10 -41.39 -52.65 -42.20
CA PHE A 10 -40.44 -51.57 -42.17
C PHE A 10 -40.36 -51.07 -40.70
N SER A 11 -39.24 -51.44 -40.06
CA SER A 11 -38.95 -50.96 -38.69
C SER A 11 -38.24 -49.60 -38.80
N LEU A 12 -38.95 -48.55 -38.43
CA LEU A 12 -38.43 -47.20 -38.40
C LEU A 12 -37.62 -47.02 -37.10
N LEU A 13 -36.29 -47.08 -37.18
CA LEU A 13 -35.38 -46.74 -36.08
C LEU A 13 -35.30 -45.21 -35.98
N ILE A 14 -36.02 -44.63 -35.01
CA ILE A 14 -35.79 -43.23 -34.62
C ILE A 14 -34.55 -43.16 -33.75
N SER A 15 -33.46 -42.68 -34.33
CA SER A 15 -32.23 -42.39 -33.62
C SER A 15 -32.39 -41.03 -32.92
N CYS A 16 -32.68 -41.04 -31.62
CA CYS A 16 -32.62 -39.82 -30.79
C CYS A 16 -31.13 -39.39 -30.62
N LEU A 17 -30.67 -38.42 -31.39
CA LEU A 17 -29.45 -37.69 -31.07
C LEU A 17 -29.73 -36.86 -29.78
N PHE A 18 -29.19 -37.29 -28.67
CA PHE A 18 -29.01 -36.44 -27.51
C PHE A 18 -27.85 -35.48 -27.83
N ILE A 19 -28.19 -34.25 -28.18
CA ILE A 19 -27.25 -33.14 -28.15
C ILE A 19 -26.98 -32.87 -26.67
N VAL A 20 -25.85 -33.36 -26.16
CA VAL A 20 -25.29 -32.88 -24.90
C VAL A 20 -24.75 -31.49 -25.21
N ALA A 21 -25.55 -30.48 -24.90
CA ALA A 21 -25.03 -29.13 -24.76
C ALA A 21 -24.08 -29.16 -23.54
N CYS A 22 -22.79 -29.12 -23.75
CA CYS A 22 -21.87 -28.67 -22.71
C CYS A 22 -22.20 -27.19 -22.54
N ASP A 23 -22.90 -26.83 -21.48
CA ASP A 23 -22.79 -25.50 -20.91
C ASP A 23 -21.34 -25.42 -20.41
N ASP A 24 -20.50 -24.71 -21.15
CA ASP A 24 -19.26 -24.17 -20.63
C ASP A 24 -19.70 -23.07 -19.63
N ASP A 25 -20.07 -23.52 -18.41
CA ASP A 25 -20.04 -22.65 -17.26
C ASP A 25 -18.58 -22.26 -17.09
N ASP A 26 -18.16 -21.16 -17.75
CA ASP A 26 -17.00 -20.38 -17.36
C ASP A 26 -17.28 -19.91 -15.93
N ASP A 27 -17.04 -20.79 -14.96
CA ASP A 27 -16.91 -20.41 -13.55
C ASP A 27 -15.79 -19.38 -13.49
N GLU A 28 -16.16 -18.12 -13.66
CA GLU A 28 -15.28 -17.00 -13.36
C GLU A 28 -14.83 -17.21 -11.91
N VAL A 29 -13.62 -17.74 -11.73
CA VAL A 29 -13.04 -17.94 -10.41
C VAL A 29 -12.91 -16.57 -9.78
N ILE A 30 -13.99 -16.17 -9.06
CA ILE A 30 -14.00 -14.93 -8.30
C ILE A 30 -12.90 -15.08 -7.26
N ALA A 31 -11.75 -14.49 -7.54
CA ALA A 31 -10.60 -14.52 -6.63
C ALA A 31 -11.06 -14.01 -5.26
N SER A 32 -10.75 -14.78 -4.21
CA SER A 32 -11.13 -14.41 -2.85
C SER A 32 -10.65 -13.01 -2.51
N PRO A 33 -11.49 -12.17 -1.87
CA PRO A 33 -11.12 -10.82 -1.50
C PRO A 33 -9.82 -10.78 -0.71
N LYS A 34 -8.87 -9.97 -1.16
CA LYS A 34 -7.63 -9.70 -0.42
C LYS A 34 -7.89 -8.68 0.68
N THR A 35 -7.06 -8.71 1.71
CA THR A 35 -7.11 -7.73 2.79
C THR A 35 -5.90 -6.80 2.68
N TYR A 36 -6.17 -5.52 2.43
CA TYR A 36 -5.16 -4.47 2.39
C TYR A 36 -5.10 -3.75 3.73
N VAL A 37 -3.89 -3.56 4.24
CA VAL A 37 -3.62 -2.72 5.41
C VAL A 37 -2.78 -1.54 4.95
N LEU A 38 -3.32 -0.32 5.06
CA LEU A 38 -2.75 0.90 4.51
C LEU A 38 -2.18 1.76 5.64
N VAL A 39 -0.89 2.12 5.52
CA VAL A 39 -0.13 2.90 6.51
C VAL A 39 0.34 4.20 5.88
N HIS A 40 -0.08 5.34 6.48
CA HIS A 40 0.25 6.67 6.00
C HIS A 40 1.69 7.09 6.32
N GLY A 41 2.15 8.17 5.69
CA GLY A 41 3.44 8.80 5.92
C GLY A 41 3.40 9.87 7.02
N ALA A 42 4.54 10.54 7.23
CA ALA A 42 4.69 11.64 8.16
C ALA A 42 3.73 12.80 7.85
N PHE A 43 3.35 13.56 8.87
CA PHE A 43 2.45 14.74 8.81
C PHE A 43 1.01 14.44 8.35
N GLN A 44 0.71 13.21 7.99
CA GLN A 44 -0.60 12.79 7.48
C GLN A 44 -1.39 12.02 8.53
N GLY A 45 -2.44 11.34 8.11
CA GLY A 45 -3.27 10.46 8.91
C GLY A 45 -4.04 9.50 8.02
N ALA A 46 -4.93 8.71 8.60
CA ALA A 46 -5.75 7.73 7.88
C ALA A 46 -6.56 8.37 6.73
N TYR A 47 -6.92 9.63 6.84
CA TYR A 47 -7.65 10.38 5.81
C TYR A 47 -6.97 10.33 4.43
N ALA A 48 -5.65 10.24 4.41
CA ALA A 48 -4.87 10.24 3.18
C ALA A 48 -5.23 9.09 2.23
N TRP A 49 -5.71 7.99 2.77
CA TRP A 49 -6.09 6.80 1.99
C TRP A 49 -7.57 6.75 1.56
N GLN A 50 -8.37 7.79 1.83
CA GLN A 50 -9.83 7.75 1.64
C GLN A 50 -10.27 7.36 0.24
N TYR A 51 -9.63 7.88 -0.81
CA TYR A 51 -9.99 7.60 -2.20
C TYR A 51 -9.61 6.17 -2.60
N VAL A 52 -8.38 5.76 -2.32
CA VAL A 52 -7.90 4.39 -2.60
C VAL A 52 -8.69 3.35 -1.81
N LYS A 53 -8.99 3.63 -0.52
CA LYS A 53 -9.85 2.78 0.30
C LYS A 53 -11.21 2.57 -0.36
N ALA A 54 -11.91 3.64 -0.70
CA ALA A 54 -13.24 3.57 -1.32
C ALA A 54 -13.23 2.78 -2.65
N GLN A 55 -12.19 2.95 -3.45
CA GLN A 55 -12.06 2.25 -4.74
C GLN A 55 -11.74 0.76 -4.56
N LEU A 56 -10.86 0.39 -3.65
CA LEU A 56 -10.56 -1.01 -3.33
C LEU A 56 -11.80 -1.73 -2.78
N GLU A 57 -12.54 -1.09 -1.87
CA GLU A 57 -13.79 -1.63 -1.30
C GLU A 57 -14.86 -1.79 -2.38
N LYS A 58 -15.00 -0.83 -3.31
CA LYS A 58 -15.89 -0.94 -4.46
C LYS A 58 -15.54 -2.13 -5.38
N LYS A 59 -14.25 -2.50 -5.42
CA LYS A 59 -13.74 -3.68 -6.15
C LYS A 59 -13.80 -4.96 -5.32
N GLY A 60 -14.53 -4.98 -4.19
CA GLY A 60 -14.76 -6.15 -3.35
C GLY A 60 -13.60 -6.50 -2.41
N GLN A 61 -12.59 -5.66 -2.28
CA GLN A 61 -11.46 -5.91 -1.38
C GLN A 61 -11.78 -5.49 0.07
N LYS A 62 -11.09 -6.11 1.04
CA LYS A 62 -11.15 -5.68 2.45
C LYS A 62 -10.04 -4.66 2.69
N VAL A 63 -10.36 -3.53 3.35
CA VAL A 63 -9.38 -2.47 3.59
C VAL A 63 -9.40 -2.03 5.04
N VAL A 64 -8.23 -2.04 5.66
CA VAL A 64 -7.98 -1.47 6.98
C VAL A 64 -7.00 -0.32 6.80
N VAL A 65 -7.41 0.88 7.19
CA VAL A 65 -6.50 2.03 7.22
C VAL A 65 -6.06 2.24 8.67
N VAL A 66 -4.75 2.26 8.89
CA VAL A 66 -4.18 2.46 10.22
C VAL A 66 -3.95 3.95 10.47
N GLU A 67 -4.59 4.49 11.52
CA GLU A 67 -4.19 5.78 12.08
C GLU A 67 -3.03 5.54 13.04
N LEU A 68 -1.86 6.07 12.72
CA LEU A 68 -0.69 5.95 13.60
C LEU A 68 -0.87 6.81 14.85
N PRO A 69 -0.31 6.40 16.00
CA PRO A 69 -0.34 7.20 17.23
C PRO A 69 0.19 8.64 17.02
N ALA A 70 -0.37 9.60 17.71
CA ALA A 70 -0.15 11.05 17.58
C ALA A 70 -0.58 11.67 16.25
N HIS A 71 -1.31 10.94 15.38
CA HIS A 71 -1.87 11.44 14.12
C HIS A 71 -3.39 11.47 14.15
N GLY A 72 -3.99 12.21 13.22
CA GLY A 72 -5.44 12.36 13.14
C GLY A 72 -6.07 12.75 14.47
N GLU A 73 -6.98 11.94 14.98
CA GLU A 73 -7.64 12.14 16.28
C GLU A 73 -6.95 11.45 17.47
N ASP A 74 -5.87 10.69 17.20
CA ASP A 74 -5.10 10.01 18.26
C ASP A 74 -4.39 11.05 19.14
N LYS A 75 -4.46 10.88 20.46
CA LYS A 75 -3.94 11.82 21.46
C LYS A 75 -2.68 11.33 22.17
N THR A 76 -2.03 10.29 21.64
CA THR A 76 -0.75 9.81 22.18
C THR A 76 0.26 10.95 22.20
N PRO A 77 0.90 11.24 23.34
CA PRO A 77 1.89 12.32 23.42
C PRO A 77 3.07 12.07 22.46
N PRO A 78 3.58 13.10 21.75
CA PRO A 78 4.73 12.96 20.86
C PRO A 78 5.98 12.38 21.54
N ALA A 79 6.15 12.63 22.84
CA ALA A 79 7.26 12.07 23.63
C ALA A 79 7.24 10.56 23.74
N ASP A 80 6.08 9.91 23.58
CA ASP A 80 5.89 8.46 23.70
C ASP A 80 6.01 7.74 22.37
N ILE A 81 6.23 8.47 21.27
CA ILE A 81 6.33 7.90 19.94
C ILE A 81 7.72 7.28 19.69
N SER A 82 7.70 6.16 19.00
CA SER A 82 8.88 5.48 18.45
C SER A 82 8.45 4.60 17.26
N LEU A 83 9.43 4.12 16.48
CA LEU A 83 9.17 3.16 15.41
C LEU A 83 8.48 1.89 15.93
N ASN A 84 8.83 1.44 17.14
CA ASN A 84 8.18 0.29 17.77
C ASN A 84 6.70 0.57 18.10
N VAL A 85 6.37 1.75 18.59
CA VAL A 85 4.99 2.15 18.88
C VAL A 85 4.14 2.17 17.60
N TYR A 86 4.68 2.70 16.51
CA TYR A 86 4.00 2.66 15.21
C TYR A 86 3.84 1.24 14.68
N ARG A 87 4.91 0.42 14.74
CA ARG A 87 4.86 -1.00 14.39
C ARG A 87 3.78 -1.74 15.18
N ASP A 88 3.74 -1.58 16.49
CA ASP A 88 2.82 -2.30 17.38
C ASP A 88 1.36 -1.90 17.11
N LYS A 89 1.11 -0.65 16.70
CA LYS A 89 -0.20 -0.22 16.23
C LYS A 89 -0.62 -0.97 14.96
N VAL A 90 0.28 -1.13 13.99
CA VAL A 90 0.00 -1.89 12.76
C VAL A 90 -0.18 -3.38 13.07
N VAL A 91 0.67 -3.97 13.93
CA VAL A 91 0.52 -5.36 14.38
C VAL A 91 -0.84 -5.58 15.03
N SER A 92 -1.27 -4.66 15.92
CA SER A 92 -2.58 -4.74 16.57
C SER A 92 -3.74 -4.65 15.59
N ALA A 93 -3.61 -3.88 14.51
CA ALA A 93 -4.61 -3.81 13.45
C ALA A 93 -4.68 -5.09 12.60
N ILE A 94 -3.54 -5.79 12.41
CA ILE A 94 -3.47 -7.04 11.64
C ILE A 94 -3.91 -8.26 12.46
N THR A 95 -3.64 -8.28 13.77
CA THR A 95 -3.87 -9.44 14.65
C THR A 95 -5.28 -10.04 14.54
N PRO A 96 -6.38 -9.24 14.57
CA PRO A 96 -7.74 -9.80 14.50
C PRO A 96 -8.17 -10.24 13.09
N LEU A 97 -7.39 -9.94 12.05
CA LEU A 97 -7.74 -10.27 10.68
C LEU A 97 -7.44 -11.74 10.39
N SER A 98 -8.26 -12.38 9.57
CA SER A 98 -8.03 -13.74 9.11
C SER A 98 -7.07 -13.75 7.89
N GLY A 99 -6.22 -14.78 7.82
CA GLY A 99 -5.28 -14.97 6.71
C GLY A 99 -4.11 -14.00 6.70
N LYS A 100 -3.47 -13.87 5.54
CA LYS A 100 -2.39 -12.93 5.28
C LYS A 100 -2.94 -11.62 4.71
N VAL A 101 -2.19 -10.53 4.90
CA VAL A 101 -2.55 -9.21 4.42
C VAL A 101 -1.53 -8.69 3.39
N ILE A 102 -1.99 -7.84 2.48
CA ILE A 102 -1.13 -6.98 1.67
C ILE A 102 -0.91 -5.70 2.48
N LEU A 103 0.32 -5.48 2.92
CA LEU A 103 0.66 -4.34 3.77
C LEU A 103 1.30 -3.24 2.92
N VAL A 104 0.64 -2.08 2.88
CA VAL A 104 1.01 -0.94 2.03
C VAL A 104 1.52 0.20 2.90
N GLY A 105 2.69 0.74 2.60
CA GLY A 105 3.27 1.87 3.31
C GLY A 105 3.67 3.00 2.38
N HIS A 106 3.32 4.23 2.75
CA HIS A 106 3.72 5.44 2.07
C HIS A 106 4.80 6.18 2.87
N SER A 107 5.83 6.69 2.20
CA SER A 107 6.83 7.60 2.81
C SER A 107 7.45 7.02 4.10
N MET A 108 7.37 7.70 5.25
CA MET A 108 7.75 7.19 6.57
C MET A 108 7.05 5.86 6.90
N GLY A 109 5.82 5.65 6.43
CA GLY A 109 5.10 4.38 6.60
C GLY A 109 5.88 3.16 6.08
N GLY A 110 6.84 3.35 5.17
CA GLY A 110 7.75 2.31 4.73
C GLY A 110 8.66 1.77 5.84
N MET A 111 9.14 2.64 6.75
CA MET A 111 9.85 2.21 7.96
C MET A 111 8.97 1.32 8.83
N VAL A 112 7.71 1.75 9.00
CA VAL A 112 6.73 1.07 9.86
C VAL A 112 6.36 -0.31 9.32
N ILE A 113 6.03 -0.41 8.02
CA ILE A 113 5.69 -1.71 7.41
C ILE A 113 6.90 -2.67 7.36
N THR A 114 8.11 -2.12 7.23
CA THR A 114 9.36 -2.90 7.31
C THR A 114 9.52 -3.51 8.71
N ALA A 115 9.38 -2.70 9.76
CA ALA A 115 9.45 -3.17 11.15
C ALA A 115 8.30 -4.15 11.49
N THR A 116 7.10 -3.94 10.93
CA THR A 116 5.97 -4.86 11.08
C THR A 116 6.27 -6.22 10.44
N ALA A 117 6.81 -6.22 9.22
CA ALA A 117 7.16 -7.46 8.52
C ALA A 117 8.31 -8.22 9.19
N GLU A 118 9.23 -7.52 9.84
CA GLU A 118 10.27 -8.17 10.66
C GLU A 118 9.64 -8.91 11.85
N MET A 119 8.58 -8.36 12.45
CA MET A 119 7.95 -8.94 13.66
C MET A 119 6.97 -10.06 13.32
N ILE A 120 6.14 -9.92 12.28
CA ILE A 120 5.07 -10.87 11.94
C ILE A 120 5.09 -11.28 10.44
N PRO A 121 6.23 -11.76 9.91
CA PRO A 121 6.37 -12.04 8.48
C PRO A 121 5.35 -13.06 7.94
N ASP A 122 4.91 -14.02 8.78
CA ASP A 122 3.94 -15.04 8.40
C ASP A 122 2.51 -14.52 8.16
N ARG A 123 2.21 -13.33 8.70
CA ARG A 123 0.93 -12.65 8.53
C ARG A 123 0.88 -11.75 7.29
N ILE A 124 2.00 -11.58 6.59
CA ILE A 124 2.11 -10.68 5.45
C ILE A 124 2.30 -11.49 4.18
N GLU A 125 1.41 -11.28 3.22
CA GLU A 125 1.51 -11.86 1.88
C GLU A 125 2.51 -11.08 1.05
N LYS A 126 2.41 -9.74 1.09
CA LYS A 126 3.23 -8.84 0.28
C LYS A 126 3.38 -7.47 0.97
N LEU A 127 4.53 -6.85 0.81
CA LEU A 127 4.79 -5.46 1.14
C LEU A 127 4.73 -4.60 -0.12
N ILE A 128 3.96 -3.53 -0.10
CA ILE A 128 3.94 -2.54 -1.18
C ILE A 128 4.38 -1.19 -0.63
N TYR A 129 5.46 -0.68 -1.18
CA TYR A 129 6.06 0.60 -0.83
C TYR A 129 5.68 1.64 -1.89
N ILE A 130 5.11 2.77 -1.49
CA ILE A 130 4.73 3.87 -2.39
C ILE A 130 5.52 5.12 -1.99
N ALA A 131 6.45 5.58 -2.81
CA ALA A 131 7.31 6.72 -2.50
C ALA A 131 7.94 6.63 -1.09
N ALA A 132 8.27 5.41 -0.64
CA ALA A 132 8.48 5.09 0.75
C ALA A 132 9.95 4.82 1.10
N PHE A 133 10.29 5.04 2.37
CA PHE A 133 11.59 4.63 2.91
C PHE A 133 11.67 3.11 3.05
N VAL A 134 12.76 2.54 2.57
CA VAL A 134 13.10 1.11 2.72
C VAL A 134 14.43 1.01 3.42
N PRO A 135 14.44 0.84 4.76
CA PRO A 135 15.69 0.80 5.51
C PRO A 135 16.44 -0.52 5.31
N GLY A 136 17.75 -0.45 5.36
CA GLY A 136 18.60 -1.59 5.67
C GLY A 136 18.62 -1.90 7.15
N ASN A 137 19.30 -3.00 7.54
CA ASN A 137 19.45 -3.34 8.96
C ASN A 137 20.19 -2.24 9.73
N ASN A 138 19.64 -1.87 10.88
CA ASN A 138 20.16 -0.82 11.76
C ASN A 138 20.24 0.57 11.11
N GLN A 139 19.34 0.88 10.20
CA GLN A 139 19.26 2.15 9.49
C GLN A 139 17.99 2.92 9.87
N SER A 140 18.12 4.24 10.05
CA SER A 140 17.01 5.13 10.39
C SER A 140 16.51 5.91 9.18
N LEU A 141 15.30 6.49 9.32
CA LEU A 141 14.75 7.41 8.35
C LEU A 141 15.65 8.64 8.19
N LEU A 142 16.17 9.19 9.30
CA LEU A 142 17.06 10.35 9.30
C LEU A 142 18.33 10.07 8.51
N GLU A 143 19.01 8.93 8.75
CA GLU A 143 20.20 8.55 8.02
C GLU A 143 19.96 8.45 6.51
N LEU A 144 18.81 7.90 6.10
CA LEU A 144 18.42 7.83 4.69
C LEU A 144 18.14 9.22 4.10
N SER A 145 17.33 10.05 4.78
CA SER A 145 16.93 11.37 4.30
C SER A 145 18.11 12.33 4.15
N LEU A 146 19.11 12.26 5.02
CA LEU A 146 20.34 13.06 4.93
C LEU A 146 21.16 12.76 3.66
N THR A 147 20.91 11.64 2.98
CA THR A 147 21.56 11.32 1.70
C THR A 147 20.77 11.81 0.48
N ASP A 148 19.63 12.46 0.67
CA ASP A 148 18.78 12.98 -0.40
C ASP A 148 19.06 14.47 -0.66
N SER A 149 19.83 14.74 -1.67
CA SER A 149 20.17 16.13 -2.07
C SER A 149 19.06 16.84 -2.84
N THR A 150 17.96 16.16 -3.16
CA THR A 150 16.86 16.69 -3.98
C THR A 150 15.59 16.97 -3.21
N SER A 151 15.48 16.48 -1.98
CA SER A 151 14.33 16.72 -1.11
C SER A 151 14.22 18.19 -0.71
N LEU A 152 13.01 18.74 -0.84
CA LEU A 152 12.70 20.10 -0.35
C LEU A 152 12.24 20.08 1.14
N LEU A 153 11.92 18.90 1.68
CA LEU A 153 11.37 18.76 3.01
C LEU A 153 12.30 19.27 4.14
N PRO A 154 13.61 18.93 4.17
CA PRO A 154 14.47 19.34 5.29
C PRO A 154 14.54 20.85 5.50
N ALA A 155 14.54 21.64 4.41
CA ALA A 155 14.58 23.11 4.49
C ALA A 155 13.24 23.74 4.92
N ALA A 156 12.16 22.98 4.89
CA ALA A 156 10.82 23.45 5.24
C ALA A 156 10.40 23.07 6.67
N LEU A 157 11.18 22.24 7.36
CA LEU A 157 10.86 21.78 8.71
C LEU A 157 10.98 22.90 9.74
N ILE A 158 10.02 22.94 10.65
CA ILE A 158 9.96 23.87 11.78
C ILE A 158 9.84 23.05 13.06
N PRO A 159 10.88 23.02 13.91
CA PRO A 159 10.79 22.34 15.20
C PRO A 159 9.85 23.09 16.15
N SER A 160 9.11 22.33 16.96
CA SER A 160 8.40 22.90 18.12
C SER A 160 9.39 23.45 19.15
N ALA A 161 8.92 24.35 20.02
CA ALA A 161 9.76 24.98 21.04
C ALA A 161 10.38 23.98 22.02
N ASP A 162 9.68 22.87 22.28
CA ASP A 162 10.13 21.76 23.14
C ASP A 162 10.92 20.68 22.39
N GLY A 163 11.06 20.81 21.05
CA GLY A 163 11.76 19.85 20.19
C GLY A 163 11.04 18.51 20.01
N LEU A 164 9.84 18.34 20.53
CA LEU A 164 9.11 17.07 20.48
C LEU A 164 8.48 16.78 19.12
N THR A 165 8.21 17.83 18.33
CA THR A 165 7.60 17.69 17.00
C THR A 165 8.31 18.54 15.96
N GLN A 166 8.10 18.19 14.70
CA GLN A 166 8.42 18.99 13.53
C GLN A 166 7.14 19.33 12.79
N ASP A 167 6.98 20.56 12.33
CA ASP A 167 5.89 20.97 11.44
C ASP A 167 6.48 21.53 10.13
N ILE A 168 5.61 21.93 9.21
CA ILE A 168 5.97 22.50 7.92
C ILE A 168 5.12 23.75 7.71
N LYS A 169 5.73 24.84 7.24
CA LYS A 169 4.98 26.04 6.88
C LYS A 169 3.87 25.71 5.89
N PRO A 170 2.64 26.22 6.10
CA PRO A 170 1.49 25.88 5.25
C PRO A 170 1.73 26.09 3.75
N GLU A 171 2.46 27.15 3.37
CA GLU A 171 2.80 27.46 1.99
C GLU A 171 3.71 26.44 1.32
N ASN A 172 4.45 25.63 2.10
CA ASN A 172 5.37 24.61 1.60
C ASN A 172 4.73 23.23 1.46
N ILE A 173 3.56 22.97 2.05
CA ILE A 173 2.94 21.65 2.11
C ILE A 173 2.59 21.13 0.72
N VAL A 174 1.83 21.92 -0.04
CA VAL A 174 1.41 21.53 -1.38
C VAL A 174 2.60 21.37 -2.35
N PRO A 175 3.55 22.34 -2.44
CA PRO A 175 4.73 22.20 -3.28
C PRO A 175 5.60 20.98 -2.95
N ILE A 176 5.65 20.56 -1.68
CA ILE A 176 6.49 19.45 -1.23
C ILE A 176 5.79 18.11 -1.43
N PHE A 177 4.50 18.00 -1.04
CA PHE A 177 3.82 16.71 -0.98
C PHE A 177 2.93 16.41 -2.18
N ALA A 178 2.30 17.43 -2.77
CA ALA A 178 1.20 17.20 -3.72
C ALA A 178 1.05 18.36 -4.72
N GLN A 179 2.11 18.64 -5.49
CA GLN A 179 2.08 19.73 -6.48
C GLN A 179 1.06 19.50 -7.60
N ASP A 180 0.60 18.28 -7.81
CA ASP A 180 -0.46 17.93 -8.78
C ASP A 180 -1.87 18.01 -8.18
N ALA A 181 -2.01 18.41 -6.90
CA ALA A 181 -3.28 18.40 -6.19
C ALA A 181 -4.29 19.41 -6.76
N ASN A 182 -5.55 18.97 -6.87
CA ASN A 182 -6.68 19.86 -7.05
C ASN A 182 -6.99 20.63 -5.75
N GLU A 183 -7.91 21.60 -5.78
CA GLU A 183 -8.22 22.45 -4.63
C GLU A 183 -8.79 21.66 -3.43
N GLU A 184 -9.53 20.58 -3.68
CA GLU A 184 -10.06 19.72 -2.62
C GLU A 184 -8.91 19.02 -1.87
N VAL A 185 -7.97 18.42 -2.58
CA VAL A 185 -6.80 17.73 -2.00
C VAL A 185 -5.87 18.73 -1.28
N LYS A 186 -5.66 19.93 -1.84
CA LYS A 186 -4.90 21.00 -1.18
C LYS A 186 -5.52 21.37 0.17
N LYS A 187 -6.83 21.60 0.19
CA LYS A 187 -7.58 21.91 1.41
C LYS A 187 -7.46 20.77 2.43
N LEU A 188 -7.64 19.53 1.96
CA LEU A 188 -7.54 18.34 2.82
C LEU A 188 -6.17 18.24 3.50
N LEU A 189 -5.08 18.41 2.74
CA LEU A 189 -3.71 18.37 3.27
C LEU A 189 -3.45 19.48 4.28
N LEU A 190 -3.91 20.71 4.01
CA LEU A 190 -3.71 21.86 4.89
C LEU A 190 -4.48 21.73 6.20
N GLU A 191 -5.72 21.22 6.17
CA GLU A 191 -6.60 21.14 7.35
C GLU A 191 -6.34 19.89 8.22
N LYS A 192 -5.95 18.76 7.61
CA LYS A 192 -5.84 17.48 8.32
C LYS A 192 -4.44 17.09 8.75
N ARG A 193 -3.41 17.81 8.29
CA ARG A 193 -2.04 17.51 8.71
C ARG A 193 -1.84 17.69 10.22
N ARG A 194 -0.89 16.97 10.76
CA ARG A 194 -0.43 17.12 12.14
C ARG A 194 1.10 17.26 12.17
N PRO A 195 1.68 17.98 13.12
CA PRO A 195 3.12 17.95 13.36
C PRO A 195 3.60 16.51 13.61
N GLU A 196 4.74 16.17 13.03
CA GLU A 196 5.33 14.82 13.17
C GLU A 196 6.17 14.72 14.44
N PRO A 197 6.00 13.69 15.28
CA PRO A 197 6.89 13.43 16.41
C PRO A 197 8.33 13.25 15.99
N THR A 198 9.26 14.01 16.61
CA THR A 198 10.68 14.05 16.21
C THR A 198 11.40 12.73 16.44
N LYS A 199 11.00 11.96 17.44
CA LYS A 199 11.66 10.70 17.83
C LYS A 199 11.67 9.62 16.76
N ILE A 200 10.68 9.63 15.84
CA ILE A 200 10.63 8.61 14.77
C ILE A 200 11.81 8.70 13.80
N PHE A 201 12.35 9.90 13.58
CA PHE A 201 13.37 10.10 12.55
C PHE A 201 14.71 9.37 12.84
N PRO A 202 15.29 9.40 14.06
CA PRO A 202 16.52 8.68 14.38
C PRO A 202 16.33 7.19 14.71
N ASP A 203 15.08 6.72 14.89
CA ASP A 203 14.82 5.33 15.23
C ASP A 203 15.28 4.38 14.13
N LYS A 204 16.00 3.34 14.52
CA LYS A 204 16.60 2.38 13.59
C LYS A 204 15.72 1.16 13.40
N ALA A 205 15.51 0.77 12.16
CA ALA A 205 14.85 -0.47 11.83
C ALA A 205 15.80 -1.67 11.97
N THR A 206 15.33 -2.74 12.58
CA THR A 206 15.99 -4.05 12.48
C THR A 206 15.38 -4.81 11.32
N VAL A 207 16.18 -5.39 10.45
CA VAL A 207 15.73 -6.25 9.36
C VAL A 207 16.64 -7.46 9.22
N THR A 208 16.04 -8.63 9.02
CA THR A 208 16.75 -9.88 8.80
C THR A 208 16.31 -10.55 7.49
N ALA A 209 17.18 -11.38 6.93
CA ALA A 209 16.84 -12.18 5.76
C ALA A 209 15.74 -13.21 6.08
N ALA A 210 15.68 -13.70 7.33
CA ALA A 210 14.75 -14.72 7.78
C ALA A 210 13.31 -14.20 7.93
N ASN A 211 13.13 -12.92 8.25
CA ASN A 211 11.82 -12.31 8.48
C ASN A 211 11.43 -11.35 7.34
N TRP A 212 11.71 -10.06 7.46
CA TRP A 212 11.40 -9.09 6.40
C TRP A 212 11.97 -9.51 5.03
N GLY A 213 13.18 -10.09 5.01
CA GLY A 213 13.87 -10.48 3.78
C GLY A 213 13.07 -11.45 2.91
N ARG A 214 12.37 -12.41 3.53
CA ARG A 214 11.60 -13.45 2.81
C ARG A 214 10.22 -12.99 2.33
N VAL A 215 9.69 -11.88 2.81
CA VAL A 215 8.39 -11.36 2.37
C VAL A 215 8.53 -10.76 0.97
N GLU A 216 7.61 -11.07 0.06
CA GLU A 216 7.58 -10.47 -1.26
C GLU A 216 7.38 -8.95 -1.17
N LYS A 217 8.10 -8.20 -2.03
CA LYS A 217 8.09 -6.74 -2.03
C LYS A 217 7.82 -6.17 -3.41
N TYR A 218 7.03 -5.12 -3.45
CA TYR A 218 6.78 -4.31 -4.62
C TYR A 218 7.00 -2.84 -4.30
N TYR A 219 7.59 -2.07 -5.22
CA TYR A 219 7.83 -0.65 -5.02
C TYR A 219 7.22 0.19 -6.14
N ILE A 220 6.45 1.21 -5.77
CA ILE A 220 5.89 2.21 -6.67
C ILE A 220 6.70 3.49 -6.53
N PHE A 221 7.50 3.78 -7.55
CA PHE A 221 8.26 5.02 -7.64
C PHE A 221 7.37 6.19 -8.02
N THR A 222 7.66 7.36 -7.46
CA THR A 222 7.09 8.65 -7.86
C THR A 222 8.18 9.47 -8.55
N LYS A 223 7.91 9.88 -9.80
CA LYS A 223 8.96 10.48 -10.65
C LYS A 223 9.29 11.92 -10.25
N ARG A 224 8.29 12.69 -9.85
CA ARG A 224 8.38 14.13 -9.54
C ARG A 224 8.23 14.41 -8.05
N ASP A 225 8.82 13.57 -7.23
CA ASP A 225 8.74 13.60 -5.77
C ASP A 225 9.70 14.65 -5.18
N ASN A 226 9.14 15.63 -4.49
CA ASN A 226 9.88 16.68 -3.80
C ASN A 226 10.16 16.38 -2.32
N THR A 227 9.68 15.23 -1.81
CA THR A 227 9.85 14.78 -0.43
C THR A 227 10.89 13.68 -0.31
N VAL A 228 10.74 12.60 -1.08
CA VAL A 228 11.70 11.49 -1.19
C VAL A 228 12.17 11.43 -2.63
N GLY A 229 13.28 12.04 -2.92
CA GLY A 229 13.76 12.20 -4.30
C GLY A 229 13.90 10.86 -5.03
N ASN A 230 13.55 10.83 -6.30
CA ASN A 230 13.54 9.61 -7.11
C ASN A 230 14.90 8.86 -7.09
N ASN A 231 16.02 9.59 -6.98
CA ASN A 231 17.33 8.97 -6.84
C ASN A 231 17.50 8.24 -5.50
N LEU A 232 16.99 8.80 -4.40
CA LEU A 232 16.99 8.10 -3.11
C LEU A 232 16.10 6.86 -3.17
N GLN A 233 14.88 6.98 -3.70
CA GLN A 233 13.98 5.84 -3.88
C GLN A 233 14.70 4.69 -4.61
N LYS A 234 15.35 4.97 -5.74
CA LYS A 234 16.09 3.95 -6.52
C LYS A 234 17.25 3.31 -5.74
N ARG A 235 18.01 4.11 -4.97
CA ARG A 235 19.11 3.56 -4.16
C ARG A 235 18.59 2.62 -3.06
N MET A 236 17.52 3.00 -2.34
CA MET A 236 16.91 2.14 -1.32
C MET A 236 16.37 0.84 -1.91
N VAL A 237 15.67 0.91 -3.04
CA VAL A 237 15.13 -0.26 -3.75
C VAL A 237 16.25 -1.21 -4.20
N ALA A 238 17.33 -0.66 -4.77
CA ALA A 238 18.48 -1.46 -5.18
C ALA A 238 19.19 -2.13 -3.98
N ALA A 239 19.39 -1.39 -2.89
CA ALA A 239 19.99 -1.92 -1.66
C ALA A 239 19.13 -3.02 -1.03
N ALA A 240 17.80 -2.87 -1.07
CA ALA A 240 16.83 -3.86 -0.59
C ALA A 240 16.61 -5.02 -1.56
N LYS A 241 17.22 -5.01 -2.75
CA LYS A 241 17.08 -6.01 -3.84
C LYS A 241 15.62 -6.22 -4.26
N ILE A 242 14.80 -5.16 -4.24
CA ILE A 242 13.42 -5.21 -4.71
C ILE A 242 13.43 -5.16 -6.25
N THR A 243 12.93 -6.21 -6.89
CA THR A 243 12.93 -6.35 -8.35
C THR A 243 11.58 -6.04 -8.99
N LYS A 244 10.48 -6.16 -8.23
CA LYS A 244 9.14 -5.84 -8.70
C LYS A 244 8.86 -4.37 -8.47
N THR A 245 8.82 -3.58 -9.52
CA THR A 245 8.69 -2.12 -9.42
C THR A 245 7.87 -1.52 -10.55
N THR A 246 7.21 -0.40 -10.28
CA THR A 246 6.57 0.45 -11.30
C THR A 246 6.86 1.93 -11.00
N THR A 247 6.86 2.77 -12.01
CA THR A 247 7.03 4.22 -11.87
C THR A 247 5.74 4.94 -12.25
N VAL A 248 5.26 5.80 -11.37
CA VAL A 248 4.15 6.72 -11.63
C VAL A 248 4.73 8.12 -11.86
N ASP A 249 4.29 8.79 -12.91
CA ASP A 249 4.62 10.20 -13.13
C ASP A 249 3.71 11.07 -12.25
N SER A 250 4.09 11.21 -10.99
CA SER A 250 3.35 11.94 -9.97
C SER A 250 4.28 12.59 -8.95
N ASP A 251 3.66 13.42 -8.11
CA ASP A 251 4.18 13.94 -6.86
C ASP A 251 4.34 12.86 -5.77
N HIS A 252 4.64 13.29 -4.52
CA HIS A 252 4.84 12.40 -3.38
C HIS A 252 3.59 11.66 -2.91
N CYS A 253 2.38 12.21 -3.16
CA CYS A 253 1.12 11.67 -2.65
C CYS A 253 0.20 11.14 -3.76
N PRO A 254 0.63 10.16 -4.59
CA PRO A 254 -0.16 9.69 -5.74
C PRO A 254 -1.51 9.07 -5.35
N PHE A 255 -1.66 8.56 -4.14
CA PHE A 255 -2.94 8.04 -3.62
C PHE A 255 -3.98 9.14 -3.39
N LEU A 256 -3.57 10.41 -3.33
CA LEU A 256 -4.46 11.59 -3.28
C LEU A 256 -4.64 12.23 -4.66
N THR A 257 -3.56 12.32 -5.44
CA THR A 257 -3.56 13.07 -6.72
C THR A 257 -3.91 12.20 -7.93
N LYS A 258 -3.67 10.89 -7.85
CA LYS A 258 -3.90 9.88 -8.90
C LYS A 258 -4.44 8.56 -8.31
N PRO A 259 -5.52 8.59 -7.50
CA PRO A 259 -5.99 7.43 -6.74
C PRO A 259 -6.37 6.24 -7.62
N ASP A 260 -6.89 6.48 -8.83
CA ASP A 260 -7.26 5.42 -9.79
C ASP A 260 -6.04 4.59 -10.17
N ILE A 261 -4.94 5.26 -10.53
CA ILE A 261 -3.68 4.59 -10.92
C ILE A 261 -3.13 3.75 -9.75
N ILE A 262 -3.14 4.31 -8.54
CA ILE A 262 -2.65 3.58 -7.36
C ILE A 262 -3.54 2.38 -7.07
N THR A 263 -4.86 2.52 -7.14
CA THR A 263 -5.79 1.41 -6.93
C THR A 263 -5.56 0.28 -7.94
N GLU A 264 -5.41 0.61 -9.22
CA GLU A 264 -5.12 -0.37 -10.27
C GLU A 264 -3.79 -1.09 -10.04
N LEU A 265 -2.74 -0.36 -9.66
CA LEU A 265 -1.43 -0.95 -9.34
C LEU A 265 -1.49 -1.85 -8.11
N LEU A 266 -2.25 -1.50 -7.08
CA LEU A 266 -2.47 -2.36 -5.92
C LEU A 266 -3.21 -3.64 -6.31
N MET A 267 -4.24 -3.54 -7.16
CA MET A 267 -4.99 -4.70 -7.66
C MET A 267 -4.17 -5.60 -8.58
N ALA A 268 -3.35 -5.03 -9.45
CA ALA A 268 -2.50 -5.79 -10.37
C ALA A 268 -1.35 -6.54 -9.66
N ASN A 269 -1.04 -6.16 -8.43
CA ASN A 269 0.04 -6.73 -7.62
C ASN A 269 -0.47 -7.43 -6.35
N ASN A 270 -1.72 -7.86 -6.35
CA ASN A 270 -2.33 -8.61 -5.24
C ASN A 270 -2.07 -10.12 -5.34
#